data_db180c9dd09004c649b189538450acca
#
_entry.id   db180c9dd09004c649b189538450acca
#
_cell.length_a   1.000
_cell.length_b   1.000
_cell.length_c   1.000
_cell.angle_alpha   90.00
_cell.angle_beta   90.00
_cell.angle_gamma   90.00
#
_symmetry.space_group_name_H-M   'P 1'
#
loop_
_entity.id
_entity.type
_entity.pdbx_description
1 polymer ?
#
loop_
_entity_poly.entity_id
_entity_poly.type
_entity_poly.pdbx_seq_one_letter_code
_entity_poly.pdbx_strand_id
1 'polypeptide(L)'
;MGFTLCYNNSMEEVKAAVVKFTKDRDWDQFHSPANLAKSIAIESGELLECFQWDDDFDKERVCDELADVVNYAILLADKLDVSLEDIIMKKLEENSRKYPVGKSKGNSKKYTEL
;
A
#
# COMPACT_ATOMS: atom_id res chain seq x y z
N MET A 1 -0.21 -25.49 -4.04
CA MET A 1 1.12 -25.14 -4.53
C MET A 1 1.56 -23.84 -3.86
N GLY A 2 2.66 -23.89 -3.14
CA GLY A 2 3.18 -22.70 -2.47
C GLY A 2 3.88 -21.77 -3.45
N PHE A 3 4.02 -20.52 -3.08
CA PHE A 3 4.87 -19.60 -3.79
C PHE A 3 6.33 -20.01 -3.59
N THR A 4 7.08 -20.07 -4.68
CA THR A 4 8.53 -20.07 -4.58
C THR A 4 8.93 -18.67 -4.15
N LEU A 5 9.47 -18.54 -2.94
CA LEU A 5 9.95 -17.26 -2.45
C LEU A 5 11.17 -16.85 -3.25
N CYS A 6 10.96 -15.98 -4.22
CA CYS A 6 12.03 -15.39 -5.01
C CYS A 6 12.11 -13.92 -4.64
N TYR A 7 13.14 -13.53 -3.89
CA TYR A 7 13.31 -12.16 -3.42
C TYR A 7 13.75 -11.18 -4.52
N ASN A 8 13.92 -11.67 -5.76
CA ASN A 8 14.31 -10.87 -6.91
C ASN A 8 13.13 -10.56 -7.84
N ASN A 9 11.90 -10.66 -7.33
CA ASN A 9 10.72 -10.33 -8.12
C ASN A 9 10.67 -8.84 -8.43
N SER A 10 10.41 -8.52 -9.70
CA SER A 10 10.10 -7.15 -10.06
C SER A 10 8.72 -6.75 -9.50
N MET A 11 8.48 -5.46 -9.40
CA MET A 11 7.17 -4.96 -8.96
C MET A 11 6.05 -5.41 -9.91
N GLU A 12 6.32 -5.49 -11.21
CA GLU A 12 5.36 -6.01 -12.19
C GLU A 12 4.98 -7.47 -11.91
N GLU A 13 5.95 -8.30 -11.58
CA GLU A 13 5.70 -9.70 -11.23
C GLU A 13 4.90 -9.81 -9.94
N VAL A 14 5.21 -8.99 -8.95
CA VAL A 14 4.47 -8.95 -7.67
C VAL A 14 3.01 -8.55 -7.90
N LYS A 15 2.78 -7.49 -8.64
CA LYS A 15 1.42 -7.03 -8.97
C LYS A 15 0.62 -8.11 -9.72
N ALA A 16 1.23 -8.72 -10.71
CA ALA A 16 0.59 -9.79 -11.46
C ALA A 16 0.22 -10.98 -10.57
N ALA A 17 1.11 -11.34 -9.65
CA ALA A 17 0.87 -12.43 -8.70
C ALA A 17 -0.29 -12.13 -7.76
N VAL A 18 -0.39 -10.91 -7.25
CA VAL A 18 -1.48 -10.48 -6.36
C VAL A 18 -2.82 -10.54 -7.09
N VAL A 19 -2.88 -10.01 -8.30
CA VAL A 19 -4.12 -10.02 -9.11
C VAL A 19 -4.53 -11.46 -9.46
N LYS A 20 -3.57 -12.28 -9.89
CA LYS A 20 -3.82 -13.69 -10.21
C LYS A 20 -4.36 -14.46 -9.00
N PHE A 21 -3.83 -14.21 -7.82
CA PHE A 21 -4.26 -14.86 -6.58
C PHE A 21 -5.76 -14.69 -6.36
N THR A 22 -6.28 -13.50 -6.57
CA THR A 22 -7.71 -13.20 -6.38
C THR A 22 -8.58 -13.78 -7.51
N LYS A 23 -8.09 -13.70 -8.74
CA LYS A 23 -8.83 -14.25 -9.90
C LYS A 23 -8.95 -15.77 -9.85
N ASP A 24 -7.89 -16.46 -9.45
CA ASP A 24 -7.91 -17.91 -9.31
C ASP A 24 -8.97 -18.39 -8.30
N ARG A 25 -9.36 -17.53 -7.37
CA ARG A 25 -10.34 -17.82 -6.31
C ARG A 25 -11.70 -17.21 -6.55
N ASP A 26 -11.91 -16.57 -7.70
CA ASP A 26 -13.13 -15.82 -8.01
C ASP A 26 -13.45 -14.74 -6.99
N TRP A 27 -12.45 -14.20 -6.31
CA TRP A 27 -12.64 -13.15 -5.32
C TRP A 27 -12.80 -11.78 -5.95
N ASP A 28 -12.31 -11.59 -7.16
CA ASP A 28 -12.42 -10.31 -7.86
C ASP A 28 -13.87 -9.88 -8.09
N GLN A 29 -14.83 -10.81 -8.13
CA GLN A 29 -16.25 -10.49 -8.19
C GLN A 29 -16.75 -9.67 -6.98
N PHE A 30 -16.07 -9.80 -5.83
CA PHE A 30 -16.39 -9.07 -4.60
C PHE A 30 -15.59 -7.78 -4.44
N HIS A 31 -14.62 -7.54 -5.32
CA HIS A 31 -13.65 -6.46 -5.21
C HIS A 31 -14.08 -5.23 -6.00
N SER A 32 -15.20 -4.61 -5.61
CA SER A 32 -15.51 -3.27 -6.10
C SER A 32 -14.47 -2.26 -5.56
N PRO A 33 -14.26 -1.13 -6.22
CA PRO A 33 -13.37 -0.08 -5.67
C PRO A 33 -13.72 0.31 -4.23
N ALA A 34 -15.01 0.43 -3.91
CA ALA A 34 -15.44 0.75 -2.55
C ALA A 34 -15.07 -0.34 -1.55
N ASN A 35 -15.26 -1.62 -1.90
CA ASN A 35 -14.92 -2.73 -1.02
C ASN A 35 -13.41 -2.83 -0.81
N LEU A 36 -12.62 -2.57 -1.85
CA LEU A 36 -11.16 -2.56 -1.74
C LEU A 36 -10.68 -1.41 -0.86
N ALA A 37 -11.29 -0.23 -0.97
CA ALA A 37 -10.97 0.90 -0.09
C ALA A 37 -11.28 0.57 1.37
N LYS A 38 -12.41 -0.09 1.63
CA LYS A 38 -12.77 -0.57 2.97
C LYS A 38 -11.74 -1.58 3.49
N SER A 39 -11.30 -2.50 2.66
CA SER A 39 -10.29 -3.49 3.03
C SER A 39 -8.95 -2.84 3.37
N ILE A 40 -8.54 -1.82 2.63
CA ILE A 40 -7.34 -1.04 2.95
C ILE A 40 -7.46 -0.42 4.35
N ALA A 41 -8.60 0.16 4.68
CA ALA A 41 -8.84 0.77 5.99
C ALA A 41 -8.81 -0.28 7.12
N ILE A 42 -9.43 -1.44 6.89
CA ILE A 42 -9.46 -2.53 7.87
C ILE A 42 -8.05 -3.05 8.12
N GLU A 43 -7.29 -3.33 7.07
CA GLU A 43 -5.92 -3.83 7.20
C GLU A 43 -4.99 -2.78 7.81
N SER A 44 -5.20 -1.51 7.54
CA SER A 44 -4.48 -0.42 8.20
C SER A 44 -4.76 -0.41 9.71
N GLY A 45 -5.97 -0.74 10.12
CA GLY A 45 -6.33 -0.92 11.53
C GLY A 45 -5.60 -2.09 12.17
N GLU A 46 -5.47 -3.21 11.47
CA GLU A 46 -4.71 -4.37 11.96
C GLU A 46 -3.22 -4.07 12.08
N LEU A 47 -2.67 -3.29 11.13
CA LEU A 47 -1.31 -2.79 11.24
C LEU A 47 -1.15 -1.93 12.49
N LEU A 48 -2.09 -1.03 12.76
CA LEU A 48 -2.10 -0.20 13.96
C LEU A 48 -2.14 -1.03 15.24
N GLU A 49 -2.90 -2.12 15.26
CA GLU A 49 -2.99 -3.01 16.41
C GLU A 49 -1.64 -3.60 16.84
N CYS A 50 -0.69 -3.72 15.91
CA CYS A 50 0.66 -4.19 16.22
C CYS A 50 1.37 -3.30 17.25
N PHE A 51 0.93 -2.05 17.37
CA PHE A 51 1.51 -1.03 18.26
C PHE A 51 0.55 -0.57 19.35
N GLN A 52 -0.57 -1.27 19.54
CA GLN A 52 -1.67 -0.81 20.39
C GLN A 52 -1.26 -0.55 21.85
N TRP A 53 -0.38 -1.38 22.39
CA TRP A 53 -0.09 -1.36 23.83
C TRP A 53 1.26 -0.74 24.17
N ASP A 54 2.20 -0.75 23.24
CA ASP A 54 3.50 -0.07 23.38
C ASP A 54 4.19 0.06 22.01
N ASP A 55 5.35 0.74 21.99
CA ASP A 55 6.12 0.92 20.78
C ASP A 55 7.02 -0.27 20.44
N ASP A 56 7.16 -1.23 21.34
CA ASP A 56 7.80 -2.50 21.05
C ASP A 56 6.88 -3.34 20.17
N PHE A 57 7.39 -3.86 19.10
CA PHE A 57 6.59 -4.56 18.12
C PHE A 57 7.29 -5.81 17.59
N ASP A 58 6.49 -6.77 17.17
CA ASP A 58 6.94 -7.96 16.45
C ASP A 58 7.09 -7.59 14.96
N LYS A 59 8.32 -7.51 14.50
CA LYS A 59 8.63 -7.12 13.13
C LYS A 59 7.95 -8.02 12.08
N GLU A 60 7.92 -9.32 12.33
CA GLU A 60 7.31 -10.27 11.41
C GLU A 60 5.80 -10.01 11.27
N ARG A 61 5.12 -9.77 12.37
CA ARG A 61 3.71 -9.44 12.37
C ARG A 61 3.43 -8.11 11.65
N VAL A 62 4.25 -7.10 11.90
CA VAL A 62 4.13 -5.80 11.22
C VAL A 62 4.31 -5.97 9.70
N CYS A 63 5.27 -6.78 9.28
CA CYS A 63 5.50 -7.06 7.85
C CYS A 63 4.29 -7.74 7.21
N ASP A 64 3.67 -8.69 7.90
CA ASP A 64 2.47 -9.37 7.39
C ASP A 64 1.32 -8.39 7.18
N GLU A 65 1.05 -7.54 8.15
CA GLU A 65 -0.04 -6.56 8.06
C GLU A 65 0.26 -5.46 7.03
N LEU A 66 1.51 -5.04 6.93
CA LEU A 66 1.92 -4.09 5.90
C LEU A 66 1.72 -4.68 4.50
N ALA A 67 2.07 -5.95 4.31
CA ALA A 67 1.87 -6.64 3.04
C ALA A 67 0.39 -6.67 2.66
N ASP A 68 -0.50 -6.93 3.61
CA ASP A 68 -1.94 -6.95 3.35
C ASP A 68 -2.47 -5.58 2.93
N VAL A 69 -2.01 -4.51 3.56
CA VAL A 69 -2.38 -3.14 3.16
C VAL A 69 -1.98 -2.88 1.70
N VAL A 70 -0.75 -3.22 1.34
CA VAL A 70 -0.24 -2.98 -0.02
C VAL A 70 -0.91 -3.89 -1.04
N ASN A 71 -1.21 -5.14 -0.68
CA ASN A 71 -1.93 -6.06 -1.56
C ASN A 71 -3.29 -5.49 -1.98
N TYR A 72 -4.05 -4.93 -1.05
CA TYR A 72 -5.32 -4.29 -1.38
C TYR A 72 -5.14 -3.00 -2.18
N ALA A 73 -4.07 -2.25 -1.95
CA ALA A 73 -3.74 -1.07 -2.77
C ALA A 73 -3.45 -1.48 -4.22
N ILE A 74 -2.72 -2.56 -4.43
CA ILE A 74 -2.45 -3.12 -5.76
C ILE A 74 -3.76 -3.52 -6.45
N LEU A 75 -4.63 -4.20 -5.73
CA LEU A 75 -5.93 -4.63 -6.29
C LEU A 75 -6.81 -3.45 -6.65
N LEU A 76 -6.81 -2.41 -5.84
CA LEU A 76 -7.58 -1.20 -6.13
C LEU A 76 -7.05 -0.48 -7.39
N ALA A 77 -5.75 -0.35 -7.53
CA ALA A 77 -5.15 0.23 -8.72
C ALA A 77 -5.51 -0.57 -9.97
N ASP A 78 -5.50 -1.90 -9.88
CA ASP A 78 -5.91 -2.78 -10.96
C ASP A 78 -7.38 -2.54 -11.36
N LYS A 79 -8.28 -2.44 -10.39
CA LYS A 79 -9.70 -2.17 -10.64
C LYS A 79 -9.95 -0.81 -11.25
N LEU A 80 -9.14 0.19 -10.91
CA LEU A 80 -9.24 1.53 -11.48
C LEU A 80 -8.53 1.66 -12.82
N ASP A 81 -7.88 0.59 -13.26
CA ASP A 81 -7.09 0.55 -14.50
C ASP A 81 -6.04 1.67 -14.54
N VAL A 82 -5.30 1.82 -13.44
CA VAL A 82 -4.21 2.80 -13.33
C VAL A 82 -2.92 2.10 -12.92
N SER A 83 -1.79 2.67 -13.31
CA SER A 83 -0.49 2.23 -12.84
C SER A 83 -0.23 2.79 -11.45
N LEU A 84 -0.04 1.90 -10.48
CA LEU A 84 0.24 2.29 -9.09
C LEU A 84 1.52 3.13 -9.01
N GLU A 85 2.56 2.75 -9.76
CA GLU A 85 3.82 3.50 -9.80
C GLU A 85 3.59 4.92 -10.31
N ASP A 86 2.80 5.06 -11.37
CA ASP A 86 2.55 6.36 -11.99
C ASP A 86 1.80 7.31 -11.06
N ILE A 87 0.77 6.81 -10.38
CA ILE A 87 0.04 7.66 -9.44
C ILE A 87 0.86 8.04 -8.22
N ILE A 88 1.74 7.14 -7.77
CA ILE A 88 2.69 7.43 -6.68
C ILE A 88 3.65 8.54 -7.12
N MET A 89 4.26 8.39 -8.29
CA MET A 89 5.24 9.38 -8.79
C MET A 89 4.59 10.73 -9.04
N LYS A 90 3.37 10.73 -9.58
CA LYS A 90 2.60 11.97 -9.76
C LYS A 90 2.34 12.68 -8.43
N LYS A 91 1.99 11.91 -7.40
CA LYS A 91 1.73 12.47 -6.07
C LYS A 91 3.00 13.00 -5.43
N LEU A 92 4.12 12.30 -5.59
CA LEU A 92 5.42 12.78 -5.11
C LEU A 92 5.82 14.11 -5.75
N GLU A 93 5.58 14.26 -7.05
CA GLU A 93 5.85 15.50 -7.76
C GLU A 93 5.01 16.66 -7.19
N GLU A 94 3.72 16.42 -6.96
CA GLU A 94 2.82 17.39 -6.33
C GLU A 94 3.30 17.75 -4.92
N ASN A 95 3.66 16.75 -4.13
CA ASN A 95 4.16 16.96 -2.76
C ASN A 95 5.49 17.73 -2.75
N SER A 96 6.35 17.51 -3.73
CA SER A 96 7.61 18.24 -3.87
C SER A 96 7.37 19.74 -4.08
N ARG A 97 6.30 20.10 -4.78
CA ARG A 97 5.92 21.50 -4.96
C ARG A 97 5.35 22.11 -3.67
N LYS A 98 4.57 21.34 -2.90
CA LYS A 98 3.99 21.77 -1.61
C LYS A 98 5.04 21.86 -0.52
N TYR A 99 6.03 20.97 -0.54
CA TYR A 99 7.05 20.83 0.49
C TYR A 99 8.46 20.96 -0.11
N PRO A 100 8.85 22.16 -0.61
CA PRO A 100 10.19 22.33 -1.14
C PRO A 100 11.22 22.10 -0.04
N VAL A 101 12.36 21.48 -0.41
CA VAL A 101 13.41 21.07 0.55
C VAL A 101 13.85 22.24 1.44
N GLY A 102 14.04 23.40 0.85
CA GLY A 102 14.51 24.58 1.59
C GLY A 102 13.60 25.04 2.72
N LYS A 103 12.29 24.76 2.62
CA LYS A 103 11.30 25.15 3.63
C LYS A 103 10.89 24.00 4.54
N SER A 104 11.04 22.77 4.08
CA SER A 104 10.48 21.60 4.73
C SER A 104 11.50 20.81 5.54
N LYS A 105 12.79 20.96 5.20
CA LYS A 105 13.86 20.18 5.85
C LYS A 105 13.91 20.45 7.34
N GLY A 106 13.80 19.39 8.12
CA GLY A 106 13.93 19.47 9.58
C GLY A 106 12.69 19.91 10.33
N ASN A 107 11.52 20.03 9.66
CA ASN A 107 10.28 20.32 10.35
C ASN A 107 9.11 19.50 9.74
N SER A 108 8.03 19.37 10.51
CA SER A 108 6.84 18.62 10.12
C SER A 108 5.61 19.50 9.87
N LYS A 109 5.82 20.78 9.62
CA LYS A 109 4.72 21.72 9.37
C LYS A 109 3.98 21.38 8.08
N LYS A 110 2.68 21.60 8.09
CA LYS A 110 1.85 21.46 6.89
C LYS A 110 2.25 22.54 5.88
N TYR A 111 2.10 22.25 4.57
CA TYR A 111 2.53 23.16 3.51
C TYR A 111 1.90 24.56 3.62
N THR A 112 0.70 24.67 4.20
CA THR A 112 0.02 25.95 4.41
C THR A 112 0.69 26.79 5.49
N GLU A 113 1.57 26.22 6.29
CA GLU A 113 2.30 26.88 7.39
C GLU A 113 3.78 27.13 7.06
N LEU A 114 4.22 26.73 5.89
CA LEU A 114 5.61 26.91 5.48
C LEU A 114 5.91 28.32 4.97
#